data_a14b7753d770d5687ab51a52d73e1859
#
_entry.id   a14b7753d770d5687ab51a52d73e1859
#
_cell.length_a   1.000
_cell.length_b   1.000
_cell.length_c   1.000
_cell.angle_alpha   90.00
_cell.angle_beta   90.00
_cell.angle_gamma   90.00
#
_symmetry.space_group_name_H-M   'P 1'
#
loop_
_entity.id
_entity.type
_entity.pdbx_description
1 polymer ?
#
loop_
_entity_poly.entity_id
_entity_poly.type
_entity_poly.pdbx_seq_one_letter_code
_entity_poly.pdbx_strand_id
1 'polypeptide(L)' 'MEKSEILTRVKDVVSSVLKVDSSEITDDANFVFDLGADSMQSVELVAGFEEAFDIEMDQDKALEIQNIGDAVDFIAEYL' A
#
# COMPACT_ATOMS: atom_id res chain seq x y z
N MET A 1 7.39 14.64 2.32
CA MET A 1 5.98 14.39 2.02
C MET A 1 5.25 14.11 3.32
N GLU A 2 4.11 14.72 3.52
CA GLU A 2 3.34 14.51 4.75
C GLU A 2 2.64 13.15 4.74
N LYS A 3 2.38 12.59 5.94
CA LYS A 3 1.73 11.29 6.05
C LYS A 3 0.35 11.26 5.41
N SER A 4 -0.40 12.36 5.46
CA SER A 4 -1.72 12.42 4.83
C SER A 4 -1.62 12.28 3.31
N GLU A 5 -0.59 12.83 2.71
CA GLU A 5 -0.34 12.72 1.29
C GLU A 5 0.10 11.30 0.92
N ILE A 6 0.97 10.71 1.75
CA ILE A 6 1.38 9.31 1.56
C ILE A 6 0.16 8.40 1.62
N LEU A 7 -0.69 8.61 2.60
CA LEU A 7 -1.91 7.82 2.79
C LEU A 7 -2.81 7.89 1.55
N THR A 8 -3.02 9.09 1.01
CA THR A 8 -3.84 9.27 -0.18
C THR A 8 -3.27 8.49 -1.36
N ARG A 9 -1.97 8.58 -1.58
CA ARG A 9 -1.31 7.87 -2.68
C ARG A 9 -1.34 6.36 -2.48
N VAL A 10 -1.16 5.89 -1.25
CA VAL A 10 -1.26 4.46 -0.94
C VAL A 10 -2.65 3.95 -1.28
N LYS A 11 -3.69 4.67 -0.88
CA LYS A 11 -5.07 4.28 -1.20
C LYS A 11 -5.33 4.27 -2.71
N ASP A 12 -4.76 5.20 -3.43
CA ASP A 12 -4.90 5.25 -4.89
C ASP A 12 -4.26 4.03 -5.56
N VAL A 13 -3.08 3.63 -5.11
CA VAL A 13 -2.39 2.44 -5.63
C VAL A 13 -3.22 1.19 -5.32
N VAL A 14 -3.68 1.06 -4.09
CA VAL A 14 -4.49 -0.09 -3.66
C VAL A 14 -5.77 -0.17 -4.46
N SER A 15 -6.45 0.95 -4.64
CA SER A 15 -7.67 1.03 -5.44
C SER A 15 -7.43 0.53 -6.86
N SER A 16 -6.33 0.95 -7.46
CA SER A 16 -5.98 0.58 -8.83
C SER A 16 -5.65 -0.92 -8.95
N VAL A 17 -4.85 -1.43 -8.03
CA VAL A 17 -4.37 -2.83 -8.09
C VAL A 17 -5.49 -3.80 -7.74
N LEU A 18 -6.23 -3.53 -6.68
CA LEU A 18 -7.25 -4.44 -6.16
C LEU A 18 -8.64 -4.18 -6.75
N LYS A 19 -8.80 -3.13 -7.55
CA LYS A 19 -10.08 -2.79 -8.18
C LYS A 19 -11.18 -2.51 -7.17
N VAL A 20 -10.83 -1.82 -6.09
CA VAL A 20 -11.78 -1.39 -5.07
C VAL A 20 -11.84 0.14 -5.07
N ASP A 21 -12.98 0.69 -4.65
CA ASP A 21 -13.17 2.14 -4.58
C ASP A 21 -12.32 2.68 -3.42
N SER A 22 -11.53 3.72 -3.69
CA SER A 22 -10.66 4.31 -2.66
C SER A 22 -11.44 4.82 -1.46
N SER A 23 -12.70 5.24 -1.64
CA SER A 23 -13.55 5.69 -0.54
C SER A 23 -13.93 4.56 0.42
N GLU A 24 -13.79 3.30 -0.01
CA GLU A 24 -14.09 2.13 0.81
C GLU A 24 -12.86 1.65 1.59
N ILE A 25 -11.68 2.21 1.30
CA ILE A 25 -10.44 1.80 1.95
C ILE A 25 -10.25 2.62 3.21
N THR A 26 -10.32 1.96 4.38
CA THR A 26 -10.08 2.63 5.66
C THR A 26 -8.59 2.65 5.97
N ASP A 27 -8.19 3.52 6.89
CA ASP A 27 -6.77 3.70 7.23
C ASP A 27 -6.15 2.46 7.89
N ASP A 28 -6.96 1.59 8.46
CA ASP A 28 -6.53 0.37 9.11
C ASP A 28 -6.93 -0.90 8.34
N ALA A 29 -7.38 -0.76 7.10
CA ALA A 29 -7.80 -1.91 6.30
C ALA A 29 -6.65 -2.89 6.09
N ASN A 30 -6.94 -4.17 6.26
CA ASN A 30 -6.00 -5.26 6.00
C ASN A 30 -6.08 -5.64 4.52
N PHE A 31 -4.94 -5.74 3.87
CA PHE A 31 -4.89 -6.01 2.43
C PHE A 31 -5.56 -7.33 2.07
N VAL A 32 -5.34 -8.36 2.88
CA VAL A 32 -5.87 -9.70 2.61
C VAL A 32 -7.28 -9.86 3.17
N PHE A 33 -7.46 -9.58 4.45
CA PHE A 33 -8.74 -9.87 5.13
C PHE A 33 -9.84 -8.89 4.77
N ASP A 34 -9.50 -7.62 4.61
CA ASP A 34 -10.51 -6.59 4.33
C ASP A 34 -10.64 -6.29 2.84
N LEU A 35 -9.54 -6.35 2.11
CA LEU A 35 -9.51 -5.94 0.70
C LEU A 35 -9.35 -7.10 -0.27
N GLY A 36 -9.11 -8.31 0.22
CA GLY A 36 -9.10 -9.51 -0.58
C GLY A 36 -7.88 -9.72 -1.46
N ALA A 37 -6.74 -9.12 -1.11
CA ALA A 37 -5.52 -9.30 -1.89
C ALA A 37 -4.99 -10.73 -1.77
N ASP A 38 -4.57 -11.31 -2.89
CA ASP A 38 -3.87 -12.58 -2.90
C ASP A 38 -2.35 -12.32 -2.93
N SER A 39 -1.55 -13.40 -2.96
CA SER A 39 -0.09 -13.27 -2.92
C SER A 39 0.46 -12.56 -4.16
N MET A 40 -0.13 -12.78 -5.33
CA MET A 40 0.30 -12.09 -6.55
C MET A 40 -0.03 -10.60 -6.47
N GLN A 41 -1.22 -10.26 -6.00
CA GLN A 41 -1.62 -8.87 -5.84
C GLN A 41 -0.77 -8.16 -4.78
N SER A 42 -0.32 -8.87 -3.76
CA SER A 42 0.59 -8.28 -2.76
C SER A 42 1.90 -7.84 -3.42
N VAL A 43 2.45 -8.65 -4.33
CA VAL A 43 3.63 -8.26 -5.09
C VAL A 43 3.34 -7.07 -6.01
N GLU A 44 2.19 -7.06 -6.65
CA GLU A 44 1.77 -5.94 -7.49
C GLU A 44 1.62 -4.65 -6.69
N LEU A 45 1.13 -4.75 -5.46
CA LEU A 45 1.02 -3.58 -4.57
C LEU A 45 2.40 -3.00 -4.26
N VAL A 46 3.38 -3.85 -3.94
CA VAL A 46 4.74 -3.39 -3.67
C VAL A 46 5.29 -2.66 -4.88
N ALA A 47 5.15 -3.24 -6.07
CA ALA A 47 5.62 -2.61 -7.31
C ALA A 47 4.91 -1.27 -7.56
N GLY A 48 3.62 -1.22 -7.30
CA GLY A 48 2.83 0.01 -7.46
C GLY A 48 3.28 1.11 -6.51
N PHE A 49 3.59 0.76 -5.26
CA PHE A 49 4.11 1.73 -4.29
C PHE A 49 5.48 2.25 -4.71
N GLU A 50 6.36 1.36 -5.17
CA GLU A 50 7.69 1.78 -5.62
C GLU A 50 7.59 2.76 -6.79
N GLU A 51 6.70 2.50 -7.73
CA GLU A 51 6.49 3.37 -8.87
C GLU A 51 5.87 4.71 -8.45
N ALA A 52 4.85 4.66 -7.59
CA ALA A 52 4.12 5.86 -7.17
C ALA A 52 4.99 6.83 -6.38
N PHE A 53 5.94 6.32 -5.60
CA PHE A 53 6.80 7.14 -4.74
C PHE A 53 8.23 7.25 -5.25
N ASP A 54 8.54 6.59 -6.36
CA ASP A 54 9.89 6.58 -6.96
C ASP A 54 10.95 6.13 -5.94
N ILE A 55 10.70 4.99 -5.30
CA ILE A 55 11.57 4.40 -4.28
C ILE A 55 11.79 2.92 -4.57
N GLU A 56 12.86 2.36 -3.99
CA GLU A 56 13.07 0.92 -3.97
C GLU A 56 12.92 0.43 -2.55
N MET A 57 11.97 -0.48 -2.33
CA MET A 57 11.71 -1.03 -1.00
C MET A 57 12.28 -2.43 -0.88
N ASP A 58 12.67 -2.79 0.35
CA ASP A 58 13.02 -4.17 0.67
C ASP A 58 11.76 -5.02 0.49
N GLN A 59 11.75 -5.88 -0.51
CA GLN A 59 10.56 -6.64 -0.86
C GLN A 59 10.12 -7.59 0.24
N ASP A 60 11.06 -8.26 0.89
CA ASP A 60 10.72 -9.18 1.97
C ASP A 60 10.03 -8.47 3.12
N LYS A 61 10.53 -7.30 3.50
CA LYS A 61 9.91 -6.49 4.56
C LYS A 61 8.58 -5.90 4.11
N ALA A 62 8.50 -5.46 2.87
CA ALA A 62 7.26 -4.90 2.32
C ALA A 62 6.14 -5.94 2.31
N LEU A 63 6.45 -7.18 1.99
CA LEU A 63 5.45 -8.25 1.95
C LEU A 63 4.96 -8.68 3.34
N GLU A 64 5.65 -8.28 4.41
CA GLU A 64 5.20 -8.53 5.78
C GLU A 64 4.16 -7.51 6.24
N ILE A 65 4.00 -6.41 5.53
CA ILE A 65 3.06 -5.36 5.87
C ILE A 65 1.64 -5.85 5.56
N GLN A 66 0.74 -5.71 6.51
CA GLN A 66 -0.60 -6.29 6.42
C GLN A 66 -1.73 -5.27 6.27
N ASN A 67 -1.48 -4.01 6.60
CA ASN A 67 -2.54 -3.00 6.54
C ASN A 67 -2.04 -1.67 5.97
N ILE A 68 -3.00 -0.81 5.67
CA ILE A 68 -2.75 0.50 5.06
C ILE A 68 -1.84 1.38 5.94
N GLY A 69 -2.14 1.46 7.23
CA GLY A 69 -1.38 2.31 8.16
C GLY A 69 0.09 1.91 8.23
N ASP A 70 0.36 0.61 8.33
CA ASP A 70 1.73 0.11 8.37
C ASP A 70 2.46 0.37 7.05
N ALA A 71 1.74 0.28 5.92
CA ALA A 71 2.31 0.61 4.61
C ALA A 71 2.73 2.07 4.54
N VAL A 72 1.89 2.97 5.04
CA VAL A 72 2.21 4.40 5.08
C VAL A 72 3.46 4.65 5.90
N ASP A 73 3.55 4.06 7.09
CA ASP A 73 4.71 4.22 7.96
C ASP A 73 5.98 3.66 7.33
N PHE A 74 5.88 2.50 6.70
CA PHE A 74 7.00 1.87 6.02
C PHE A 74 7.53 2.72 4.88
N ILE A 75 6.63 3.22 4.04
CA ILE A 75 6.99 4.08 2.90
C ILE A 75 7.62 5.39 3.40
N ALA A 76 7.08 5.94 4.49
CA ALA A 76 7.62 7.18 5.05
C ALA A 76 9.10 7.06 5.44
N GLU A 77 9.55 5.87 5.82
CA GLU A 77 10.96 5.65 6.16
C GLU A 77 11.88 5.80 4.95
N TYR A 78 11.36 5.65 3.72
CA TYR A 78 12.14 5.78 2.49
C TYR A 78 12.11 7.21 1.92
N LEU A 79 11.28 8.05 2.47
CA LEU A 79 11.13 9.44 2.05
C LEU A 79 11.78 10.38 3.06
#